data_7098516397cb1478074c9065dafb8de9
#
_entry.id   7098516397cb1478074c9065dafb8de9
#
_cell.length_a   1.000
_cell.length_b   1.000
_cell.length_c   1.000
_cell.angle_alpha   90.00
_cell.angle_beta   90.00
_cell.angle_gamma   90.00
#
_symmetry.space_group_name_H-M   'P 1'
#
loop_
_entity.id
_entity.type
_entity.pdbx_description
1 polymer ?
#
loop_
_entity_poly.entity_id
_entity_poly.type
_entity_poly.pdbx_seq_one_letter_code
_entity_poly.pdbx_strand_id
1 'polypeptide(L)'
;MLLDRVPDHLVISGTRYRIHTSFRTWISYEKLLTENSEVSIQEVFSLVFDGIVPTPKHYDEAVEQILWFYQCGKESQTTGSKTHKEVFSYDYDDGYIVAAFQEQYGIDLNTADLHWWKFRAFMLSLSEDTELVKIMGYRSVEITSKMSAAQRSFYQKMKKHYRLPMKKADQERINQLEDALLNGESLDGLL
;
A
#
# COMPACT_ATOMS: atom_id res chain seq x y z
N MET A 1 -13.42 10.01 -13.51
CA MET A 1 -12.41 9.51 -14.47
C MET A 1 -12.89 9.39 -15.91
N LEU A 2 -14.10 8.92 -16.20
CA LEU A 2 -14.54 8.81 -17.60
C LEU A 2 -15.01 10.16 -18.17
N LEU A 3 -15.69 10.97 -17.39
CA LEU A 3 -16.22 12.26 -17.80
C LEU A 3 -15.28 13.41 -17.47
N ASP A 4 -14.55 13.32 -16.37
CA ASP A 4 -13.67 14.37 -15.88
C ASP A 4 -12.21 13.97 -16.00
N ARG A 5 -11.34 14.97 -16.11
CA ARG A 5 -9.89 14.76 -16.01
C ARG A 5 -9.53 14.29 -14.60
N VAL A 6 -8.52 13.44 -14.50
CA VAL A 6 -7.94 13.10 -13.19
C VAL A 6 -7.40 14.37 -12.52
N PRO A 7 -7.61 14.56 -11.20
CA PRO A 7 -7.19 15.78 -10.52
C PRO A 7 -5.67 15.89 -10.43
N ASP A 8 -5.16 17.11 -10.58
CA ASP A 8 -3.75 17.49 -10.41
C ASP A 8 -3.55 18.47 -9.24
N HIS A 9 -4.61 18.78 -8.52
CA HIS A 9 -4.63 19.67 -7.36
C HIS A 9 -5.66 19.22 -6.34
N LEU A 10 -5.47 19.66 -5.10
CA LEU A 10 -6.45 19.54 -4.02
C LEU A 10 -7.08 20.92 -3.78
N VAL A 11 -8.35 20.93 -3.36
CA VAL A 11 -9.04 22.15 -2.95
C VAL A 11 -9.18 22.12 -1.43
N ILE A 12 -8.52 23.08 -0.75
CA ILE A 12 -8.49 23.18 0.71
C ILE A 12 -8.91 24.59 1.07
N SER A 13 -10.02 24.73 1.80
CA SER A 13 -10.64 26.01 2.14
C SER A 13 -10.80 26.96 0.95
N GLY A 14 -11.27 26.40 -0.19
CA GLY A 14 -11.48 27.16 -1.43
C GLY A 14 -10.22 27.50 -2.21
N THR A 15 -9.02 27.18 -1.71
CA THR A 15 -7.74 27.41 -2.37
C THR A 15 -7.26 26.13 -3.07
N ARG A 16 -6.72 26.30 -4.28
CA ARG A 16 -6.15 25.19 -5.07
C ARG A 16 -4.68 25.00 -4.74
N TYR A 17 -4.31 23.79 -4.33
CA TYR A 17 -2.94 23.39 -4.05
C TYR A 17 -2.52 22.31 -5.05
N ARG A 18 -1.47 22.58 -5.81
CA ARG A 18 -0.92 21.62 -6.77
C ARG A 18 -0.26 20.47 -6.02
N ILE A 19 -0.39 19.25 -6.58
CA ILE A 19 0.17 18.05 -5.98
C ILE A 19 0.98 17.24 -7.00
N HIS A 20 1.91 16.44 -6.49
CA HIS A 20 2.58 15.42 -7.26
C HIS A 20 1.62 14.27 -7.53
N THR A 21 1.30 14.03 -8.81
CA THR A 21 0.31 13.01 -9.21
C THR A 21 0.91 11.70 -9.64
N SER A 22 2.25 11.60 -9.74
CA SER A 22 2.97 10.40 -10.17
C SER A 22 2.69 9.23 -9.22
N PHE A 23 2.47 8.05 -9.77
CA PHE A 23 2.29 6.83 -8.98
C PHE A 23 3.46 6.56 -8.03
N ARG A 24 4.68 6.96 -8.40
CA ARG A 24 5.87 6.80 -7.54
C ARG A 24 5.75 7.61 -6.25
N THR A 25 5.27 8.84 -6.34
CA THR A 25 5.00 9.67 -5.16
C THR A 25 4.03 9.00 -4.20
N TRP A 26 2.96 8.41 -4.74
CA TRP A 26 1.91 7.81 -3.91
C TRP A 26 2.25 6.41 -3.39
N ILE A 27 3.12 5.68 -4.06
CA ILE A 27 3.78 4.50 -3.48
C ILE A 27 4.70 4.94 -2.32
N SER A 28 5.51 6.00 -2.51
CA SER A 28 6.36 6.54 -1.44
C SER A 28 5.53 7.06 -0.25
N TYR A 29 4.36 7.67 -0.50
CA TYR A 29 3.41 8.06 0.55
C TYR A 29 2.90 6.85 1.35
N GLU A 30 2.50 5.77 0.69
CA GLU A 30 2.06 4.54 1.35
C GLU A 30 3.19 3.93 2.19
N LYS A 31 4.41 3.85 1.64
CA LYS A 31 5.59 3.38 2.35
C LYS A 31 5.91 4.25 3.57
N LEU A 32 5.88 5.57 3.43
CA LEU A 32 6.11 6.50 4.54
C LEU A 32 5.18 6.19 5.72
N LEU A 33 3.89 5.91 5.45
CA LEU A 33 2.90 5.61 6.49
C LEU A 33 3.01 4.19 7.06
N THR A 34 3.55 3.23 6.30
CA THR A 34 3.57 1.81 6.72
C THR A 34 4.88 1.37 7.35
N GLU A 35 5.98 2.07 7.04
CA GLU A 35 7.32 1.71 7.50
C GLU A 35 7.77 2.50 8.73
N ASN A 36 7.14 3.64 9.01
CA ASN A 36 7.50 4.50 10.13
C ASN A 36 6.40 4.48 11.19
N SER A 37 6.81 4.34 12.46
CA SER A 37 5.90 4.40 13.61
C SER A 37 5.39 5.82 13.89
N GLU A 38 6.19 6.82 13.53
CA GLU A 38 5.87 8.24 13.67
C GLU A 38 6.18 8.95 12.36
N VAL A 39 5.17 9.60 11.79
CA VAL A 39 5.28 10.38 10.56
C VAL A 39 4.84 11.79 10.82
N SER A 40 5.69 12.76 10.54
CA SER A 40 5.32 14.17 10.67
C SER A 40 4.47 14.64 9.49
N ILE A 41 3.55 15.56 9.76
CA ILE A 41 2.72 16.16 8.71
C ILE A 41 3.58 16.92 7.67
N GLN A 42 4.72 17.45 8.08
CA GLN A 42 5.68 18.14 7.19
C GLN A 42 6.29 17.18 6.17
N GLU A 43 6.63 15.95 6.57
CA GLU A 43 7.13 14.91 5.66
C GLU A 43 6.08 14.55 4.62
N VAL A 44 4.83 14.35 5.05
CA VAL A 44 3.71 14.08 4.14
C VAL A 44 3.51 15.25 3.17
N PHE A 45 3.49 16.48 3.66
CA PHE A 45 3.25 17.64 2.81
C PHE A 45 4.39 17.90 1.80
N SER A 46 5.64 17.72 2.23
CA SER A 46 6.80 17.86 1.33
C SER A 46 6.82 16.80 0.21
N LEU A 47 6.25 15.63 0.47
CA LEU A 47 6.12 14.56 -0.52
C LEU A 47 4.95 14.81 -1.49
N VAL A 48 3.81 15.31 -0.98
CA VAL A 48 2.55 15.37 -1.72
C VAL A 48 2.37 16.68 -2.49
N PHE A 49 2.68 17.82 -1.87
CA PHE A 49 2.44 19.14 -2.49
C PHE A 49 3.59 19.59 -3.40
N ASP A 50 3.24 20.13 -4.56
CA ASP A 50 4.18 20.75 -5.52
C ASP A 50 4.26 22.25 -5.24
N GLY A 51 5.14 22.64 -4.32
CA GLY A 51 5.43 24.03 -3.97
C GLY A 51 4.72 24.51 -2.71
N ILE A 52 3.59 25.23 -2.85
CA ILE A 52 2.90 25.84 -1.70
C ILE A 52 2.14 24.78 -0.91
N VAL A 53 2.30 24.80 0.42
CA VAL A 53 1.60 23.90 1.36
C VAL A 53 0.51 24.66 2.12
N PRO A 54 -0.53 23.97 2.61
CA PRO A 54 -1.56 24.57 3.48
C PRO A 54 -0.96 25.13 4.78
N THR A 55 -1.62 26.14 5.34
CA THR A 55 -1.27 26.67 6.66
C THR A 55 -1.80 25.77 7.78
N PRO A 56 -1.23 25.84 9.01
CA PRO A 56 -1.63 24.95 10.12
C PRO A 56 -3.12 24.94 10.42
N LYS A 57 -3.81 26.04 10.19
CA LYS A 57 -5.25 26.17 10.36
C LYS A 57 -6.07 25.16 9.51
N HIS A 58 -5.51 24.70 8.40
CA HIS A 58 -6.18 23.87 7.41
C HIS A 58 -5.58 22.46 7.27
N TYR A 59 -4.79 22.03 8.26
CA TYR A 59 -4.12 20.72 8.20
C TYR A 59 -5.10 19.55 8.20
N ASP A 60 -6.16 19.61 8.98
CA ASP A 60 -7.15 18.53 9.04
C ASP A 60 -7.83 18.35 7.68
N GLU A 61 -8.29 19.43 7.07
CA GLU A 61 -8.89 19.42 5.73
C GLU A 61 -7.86 18.95 4.67
N ALA A 62 -6.60 19.35 4.81
CA ALA A 62 -5.53 18.91 3.91
C ALA A 62 -5.31 17.39 3.98
N VAL A 63 -5.29 16.82 5.18
CA VAL A 63 -5.16 15.37 5.38
C VAL A 63 -6.37 14.64 4.78
N GLU A 64 -7.59 15.12 4.98
CA GLU A 64 -8.80 14.55 4.37
C GLU A 64 -8.71 14.56 2.83
N GLN A 65 -8.28 15.68 2.24
CA GLN A 65 -8.13 15.80 0.80
C GLN A 65 -6.99 14.91 0.23
N ILE A 66 -5.90 14.75 0.96
CA ILE A 66 -4.81 13.82 0.62
C ILE A 66 -5.35 12.37 0.62
N LEU A 67 -6.08 11.98 1.66
CA LEU A 67 -6.69 10.64 1.75
C LEU A 67 -7.71 10.42 0.63
N TRP A 68 -8.55 11.40 0.33
CA TRP A 68 -9.49 11.34 -0.78
C TRP A 68 -8.76 11.09 -2.12
N PHE A 69 -7.67 11.81 -2.38
CA PHE A 69 -6.89 11.60 -3.59
C PHE A 69 -6.21 10.23 -3.61
N TYR A 70 -5.61 9.81 -2.51
CA TYR A 70 -5.00 8.48 -2.38
C TYR A 70 -6.00 7.35 -2.67
N GLN A 71 -7.23 7.50 -2.21
CA GLN A 71 -8.34 6.57 -2.43
C GLN A 71 -9.00 6.68 -3.82
N CYS A 72 -8.41 7.46 -4.73
CA CYS A 72 -8.92 7.70 -6.08
C CYS A 72 -10.33 8.33 -6.12
N GLY A 73 -10.63 9.23 -5.19
CA GLY A 73 -11.92 9.94 -5.11
C GLY A 73 -13.07 9.06 -4.63
N LYS A 74 -12.79 7.87 -4.10
CA LYS A 74 -13.82 6.99 -3.50
C LYS A 74 -13.94 7.30 -2.03
N GLU A 75 -15.17 7.37 -1.53
CA GLU A 75 -15.41 7.39 -0.09
C GLU A 75 -14.94 6.07 0.52
N SER A 76 -14.25 6.17 1.66
CA SER A 76 -13.85 5.00 2.42
C SER A 76 -15.11 4.27 2.88
N GLN A 77 -15.45 3.16 2.25
CA GLN A 77 -16.42 2.25 2.84
C GLN A 77 -15.73 1.65 4.07
N THR A 78 -16.03 2.21 5.24
CA THR A 78 -15.68 1.62 6.53
C THR A 78 -16.47 0.33 6.74
N THR A 79 -16.18 -0.68 5.94
CA THR A 79 -16.54 -2.04 6.28
C THR A 79 -15.55 -2.51 7.32
N GLY A 80 -16.06 -2.72 8.53
CA GLY A 80 -15.37 -3.00 9.79
C GLY A 80 -14.05 -3.73 9.65
N SER A 81 -13.12 -3.33 10.49
CA SER A 81 -11.76 -3.83 10.70
C SER A 81 -11.65 -5.36 10.61
N LYS A 82 -11.59 -5.88 9.39
CA LYS A 82 -10.85 -7.12 9.14
C LYS A 82 -9.42 -6.66 8.85
N THR A 83 -8.48 -7.06 9.68
CA THR A 83 -7.05 -6.96 9.39
C THR A 83 -6.84 -7.49 7.97
N HIS A 84 -6.77 -6.59 7.00
CA HIS A 84 -6.51 -6.95 5.61
C HIS A 84 -5.09 -7.50 5.57
N LYS A 85 -5.00 -8.82 5.46
CA LYS A 85 -3.71 -9.47 5.25
C LYS A 85 -3.10 -8.90 3.98
N GLU A 86 -1.93 -8.31 4.12
CA GLU A 86 -1.18 -7.77 3.00
C GLU A 86 -0.87 -8.89 2.01
N VAL A 87 -1.36 -8.74 0.79
CA VAL A 87 -1.26 -9.77 -0.26
C VAL A 87 -0.19 -9.47 -1.31
N PHE A 88 0.32 -8.23 -1.34
CA PHE A 88 1.46 -7.81 -2.14
C PHE A 88 2.25 -6.70 -1.43
N SER A 89 3.48 -6.46 -1.86
CA SER A 89 4.34 -5.36 -1.40
C SER A 89 4.96 -4.68 -2.60
N TYR A 90 4.97 -3.35 -2.64
CA TYR A 90 5.60 -2.60 -3.72
C TYR A 90 7.12 -2.83 -3.80
N ASP A 91 7.78 -3.12 -2.68
CA ASP A 91 9.22 -3.36 -2.65
C ASP A 91 9.60 -4.80 -2.96
N TYR A 92 8.80 -5.74 -2.45
CA TYR A 92 9.13 -7.15 -2.58
C TYR A 92 8.65 -7.76 -3.89
N ASP A 93 7.56 -7.22 -4.43
CA ASP A 93 6.92 -7.70 -5.65
C ASP A 93 7.12 -6.75 -6.84
N ASP A 94 8.03 -5.78 -6.76
CA ASP A 94 8.29 -4.76 -7.78
C ASP A 94 8.51 -5.36 -9.17
N GLY A 95 9.32 -6.41 -9.27
CA GLY A 95 9.58 -7.11 -10.52
C GLY A 95 8.32 -7.75 -11.12
N TYR A 96 7.44 -8.34 -10.29
CA TYR A 96 6.17 -8.91 -10.76
C TYR A 96 5.18 -7.82 -11.18
N ILE A 97 5.18 -6.67 -10.50
CA ILE A 97 4.34 -5.52 -10.86
C ILE A 97 4.79 -4.96 -12.21
N VAL A 98 6.09 -4.72 -12.39
CA VAL A 98 6.65 -4.24 -13.66
C VAL A 98 6.34 -5.21 -14.80
N ALA A 99 6.58 -6.51 -14.61
CA ALA A 99 6.30 -7.54 -15.60
C ALA A 99 4.82 -7.60 -15.99
N ALA A 100 3.91 -7.56 -15.00
CA ALA A 100 2.46 -7.60 -15.24
C ALA A 100 1.97 -6.37 -16.04
N PHE A 101 2.48 -5.17 -15.75
CA PHE A 101 2.15 -3.96 -16.51
C PHE A 101 2.69 -4.01 -17.93
N GLN A 102 3.93 -4.50 -18.10
CA GLN A 102 4.52 -4.66 -19.42
C GLN A 102 3.77 -5.70 -20.25
N GLU A 103 3.44 -6.84 -19.67
CA GLU A 103 2.77 -7.96 -20.34
C GLU A 103 1.33 -7.57 -20.76
N GLN A 104 0.57 -7.03 -19.83
CA GLN A 104 -0.88 -6.79 -20.05
C GLN A 104 -1.17 -5.49 -20.76
N TYR A 105 -0.41 -4.42 -20.48
CA TYR A 105 -0.71 -3.07 -20.96
C TYR A 105 0.37 -2.51 -21.91
N GLY A 106 1.51 -3.17 -22.05
CA GLY A 106 2.65 -2.64 -22.80
C GLY A 106 3.29 -1.41 -22.13
N ILE A 107 3.08 -1.22 -20.83
CA ILE A 107 3.58 -0.08 -20.06
C ILE A 107 4.86 -0.48 -19.33
N ASP A 108 5.98 0.15 -19.69
CA ASP A 108 7.23 0.08 -18.93
C ASP A 108 7.15 1.07 -17.75
N LEU A 109 6.91 0.55 -16.56
CA LEU A 109 6.83 1.36 -15.33
C LEU A 109 8.14 2.06 -14.98
N ASN A 110 9.30 1.65 -15.51
CA ASN A 110 10.57 2.34 -15.24
C ASN A 110 10.62 3.71 -15.92
N THR A 111 10.00 3.84 -17.09
CA THR A 111 10.01 5.05 -17.91
C THR A 111 8.67 5.79 -17.94
N ALA A 112 7.57 5.13 -17.60
CA ALA A 112 6.23 5.70 -17.68
C ALA A 112 6.02 6.86 -16.70
N ASP A 113 5.45 7.96 -17.21
CA ASP A 113 4.83 9.03 -16.42
C ASP A 113 3.34 8.72 -16.25
N LEU A 114 3.02 7.99 -15.18
CA LEU A 114 1.67 7.48 -14.94
C LEU A 114 1.07 8.14 -13.70
N HIS A 115 -0.09 8.74 -13.90
CA HIS A 115 -0.88 9.32 -12.81
C HIS A 115 -1.33 8.23 -11.84
N TRP A 116 -1.32 8.49 -10.51
CA TRP A 116 -1.70 7.55 -9.45
C TRP A 116 -3.03 6.85 -9.71
N TRP A 117 -4.08 7.59 -10.06
CA TRP A 117 -5.41 7.01 -10.31
C TRP A 117 -5.44 6.04 -11.49
N LYS A 118 -4.63 6.30 -12.53
CA LYS A 118 -4.48 5.38 -13.66
C LYS A 118 -3.70 4.13 -13.25
N PHE A 119 -2.61 4.32 -12.51
CA PHE A 119 -1.83 3.20 -11.98
C PHE A 119 -2.70 2.28 -11.11
N ARG A 120 -3.48 2.84 -10.18
CA ARG A 120 -4.40 2.09 -9.33
C ARG A 120 -5.47 1.35 -10.14
N ALA A 121 -6.02 1.98 -11.17
CA ALA A 121 -7.00 1.36 -12.06
C ALA A 121 -6.40 0.15 -12.80
N PHE A 122 -5.18 0.28 -13.32
CA PHE A 122 -4.48 -0.81 -13.99
C PHE A 122 -4.12 -1.95 -13.02
N MET A 123 -3.60 -1.64 -11.83
CA MET A 123 -3.33 -2.63 -10.78
C MET A 123 -4.57 -3.46 -10.43
N LEU A 124 -5.72 -2.80 -10.26
CA LEU A 124 -6.98 -3.46 -9.91
C LEU A 124 -7.59 -4.28 -11.07
N SER A 125 -7.13 -4.05 -12.29
CA SER A 125 -7.65 -4.70 -13.51
C SER A 125 -6.67 -5.73 -14.08
N LEU A 126 -5.61 -6.09 -13.33
CA LEU A 126 -4.69 -7.14 -13.74
C LEU A 126 -5.42 -8.49 -13.85
N SER A 127 -5.13 -9.21 -14.93
CA SER A 127 -5.68 -10.53 -15.20
C SER A 127 -5.19 -11.58 -14.19
N GLU A 128 -6.05 -12.57 -13.89
CA GLU A 128 -5.70 -13.74 -13.09
C GLU A 128 -4.54 -14.56 -13.69
N ASP A 129 -4.25 -14.38 -14.98
CA ASP A 129 -3.16 -15.05 -15.66
C ASP A 129 -1.78 -14.45 -15.36
N THR A 130 -1.72 -13.21 -14.85
CA THR A 130 -0.45 -12.60 -14.47
C THR A 130 0.14 -13.28 -13.24
N GLU A 131 1.48 -13.40 -13.20
CA GLU A 131 2.17 -14.04 -12.07
C GLU A 131 1.90 -13.30 -10.74
N LEU A 132 1.84 -11.97 -10.78
CA LEU A 132 1.49 -11.16 -9.60
C LEU A 132 0.15 -11.56 -8.98
N VAL A 133 -0.91 -11.66 -9.79
CA VAL A 133 -2.26 -12.00 -9.30
C VAL A 133 -2.31 -13.43 -8.77
N LYS A 134 -1.62 -14.40 -9.41
CA LYS A 134 -1.46 -15.77 -8.89
C LYS A 134 -0.79 -15.76 -7.51
N ILE A 135 0.31 -15.01 -7.35
CA ILE A 135 1.02 -14.88 -6.06
C ILE A 135 0.12 -14.28 -4.99
N MET A 136 -0.60 -13.20 -5.32
CA MET A 136 -1.59 -12.59 -4.41
C MET A 136 -2.66 -13.61 -4.01
N GLY A 137 -3.14 -14.43 -4.95
CA GLY A 137 -4.07 -15.52 -4.71
C GLY A 137 -3.49 -16.57 -3.75
N TYR A 138 -2.25 -17.01 -3.93
CA TYR A 138 -1.59 -17.96 -3.02
C TYR A 138 -1.45 -17.40 -1.61
N ARG A 139 -1.15 -16.11 -1.45
CA ARG A 139 -1.03 -15.46 -0.14
C ARG A 139 -2.37 -15.30 0.56
N SER A 140 -3.44 -14.99 -0.19
CA SER A 140 -4.78 -14.73 0.36
C SER A 140 -5.58 -15.99 0.67
N VAL A 141 -5.36 -17.10 -0.06
CA VAL A 141 -6.19 -18.33 0.07
C VAL A 141 -6.26 -18.81 1.52
N GLU A 142 -7.45 -19.10 2.00
CA GLU A 142 -7.66 -19.74 3.30
C GLU A 142 -7.65 -21.27 3.14
N ILE A 143 -6.76 -21.94 3.87
CA ILE A 143 -6.65 -23.39 3.84
C ILE A 143 -7.69 -23.98 4.79
N THR A 144 -8.70 -24.63 4.22
CA THR A 144 -9.83 -25.18 4.99
C THR A 144 -9.81 -26.70 5.02
N SER A 145 -10.57 -27.30 5.96
CA SER A 145 -10.77 -28.74 6.05
C SER A 145 -11.50 -29.34 4.85
N LYS A 146 -12.21 -28.50 4.06
CA LYS A 146 -12.92 -28.93 2.84
C LYS A 146 -12.00 -29.23 1.66
N MET A 147 -10.76 -28.76 1.70
CA MET A 147 -9.76 -29.04 0.67
C MET A 147 -9.21 -30.44 0.80
N SER A 148 -8.89 -31.08 -0.33
CA SER A 148 -8.16 -32.35 -0.34
C SER A 148 -6.77 -32.21 0.30
N ALA A 149 -6.18 -33.33 0.74
CA ALA A 149 -4.83 -33.32 1.29
C ALA A 149 -3.79 -32.75 0.30
N ALA A 150 -3.94 -33.10 -0.99
CA ALA A 150 -3.07 -32.59 -2.05
C ALA A 150 -3.20 -31.06 -2.23
N GLN A 151 -4.43 -30.54 -2.24
CA GLN A 151 -4.67 -29.09 -2.33
C GLN A 151 -4.09 -28.35 -1.12
N ARG A 152 -4.32 -28.85 0.11
CA ARG A 152 -3.74 -28.25 1.32
C ARG A 152 -2.22 -28.20 1.26
N SER A 153 -1.59 -29.31 0.88
CA SER A 153 -0.12 -29.38 0.74
C SER A 153 0.40 -28.39 -0.32
N PHE A 154 -0.27 -28.31 -1.46
CA PHE A 154 0.09 -27.36 -2.53
C PHE A 154 0.02 -25.93 -2.04
N TYR A 155 -1.12 -25.49 -1.46
CA TYR A 155 -1.26 -24.11 -1.00
C TYR A 155 -0.34 -23.77 0.18
N GLN A 156 -0.06 -24.71 1.08
CA GLN A 156 0.94 -24.51 2.15
C GLN A 156 2.33 -24.25 1.56
N LYS A 157 2.73 -25.03 0.54
CA LYS A 157 4.00 -24.84 -0.17
C LYS A 157 4.05 -23.48 -0.85
N MET A 158 3.00 -23.08 -1.57
CA MET A 158 2.95 -21.78 -2.26
C MET A 158 2.96 -20.61 -1.29
N LYS A 159 2.19 -20.66 -0.19
CA LYS A 159 2.23 -19.65 0.86
C LYS A 159 3.60 -19.49 1.50
N LYS A 160 4.31 -20.60 1.72
CA LYS A 160 5.67 -20.58 2.27
C LYS A 160 6.65 -19.97 1.27
N HIS A 161 6.53 -20.35 -0.02
CA HIS A 161 7.44 -19.90 -1.07
C HIS A 161 7.30 -18.39 -1.36
N TYR A 162 6.07 -17.87 -1.41
CA TYR A 162 5.77 -16.49 -1.74
C TYR A 162 5.47 -15.61 -0.51
N ARG A 163 5.87 -16.05 0.69
CA ARG A 163 5.66 -15.28 1.91
C ARG A 163 6.36 -13.93 1.82
N LEU A 164 5.63 -12.86 2.11
CA LEU A 164 6.23 -11.54 2.29
C LEU A 164 7.18 -11.54 3.49
N PRO A 165 8.31 -10.86 3.42
CA PRO A 165 9.14 -10.63 4.58
C PRO A 165 8.35 -9.90 5.65
N MET A 166 8.74 -10.11 6.89
CA MET A 166 8.18 -9.39 8.03
C MET A 166 8.57 -7.90 7.93
N LYS A 167 7.64 -7.02 8.25
CA LYS A 167 7.95 -5.58 8.33
C LYS A 167 9.02 -5.33 9.37
N LYS A 168 9.90 -4.36 9.13
CA LYS A 168 10.98 -4.02 10.06
C LYS A 168 10.46 -3.71 11.46
N ALA A 169 9.39 -2.92 11.56
CA ALA A 169 8.76 -2.60 12.84
C ALA A 169 8.26 -3.85 13.60
N ASP A 170 7.65 -4.81 12.89
CA ASP A 170 7.22 -6.08 13.50
C ASP A 170 8.42 -6.94 13.94
N GLN A 171 9.49 -6.95 13.14
CA GLN A 171 10.72 -7.67 13.47
C GLN A 171 11.41 -7.05 14.69
N GLU A 172 11.50 -5.73 14.76
CA GLU A 172 12.07 -5.01 15.91
C GLU A 172 11.26 -5.27 17.18
N ARG A 173 9.92 -5.26 17.07
CA ARG A 173 9.04 -5.60 18.19
C ARG A 173 9.23 -7.05 18.67
N ILE A 174 9.38 -8.00 17.75
CA ILE A 174 9.67 -9.40 18.11
C ILE A 174 11.03 -9.50 18.77
N ASN A 175 12.07 -8.85 18.25
CA ASN A 175 13.40 -8.85 18.86
C ASN A 175 13.36 -8.25 20.27
N GLN A 176 12.64 -7.15 20.49
CA GLN A 176 12.45 -6.56 21.81
C GLN A 176 11.72 -7.51 22.79
N LEU A 177 10.70 -8.23 22.29
CA LEU A 177 10.00 -9.23 23.10
C LEU A 177 10.89 -10.43 23.45
N GLU A 178 11.70 -10.90 22.51
CA GLU A 178 12.65 -11.99 22.72
C GLU A 178 13.74 -11.56 23.74
N ASP A 179 14.28 -10.36 23.62
CA ASP A 179 15.26 -9.81 24.54
C ASP A 179 14.69 -9.64 25.95
N ALA A 180 13.47 -9.09 26.07
CA ALA A 180 12.78 -8.94 27.36
C ALA A 180 12.53 -10.31 28.03
N LEU A 181 12.12 -11.32 27.26
CA LEU A 181 11.93 -12.68 27.76
C LEU A 181 13.24 -13.32 28.23
N LEU A 182 14.33 -13.13 27.48
CA LEU A 182 15.66 -13.67 27.84
C LEU A 182 16.24 -13.02 29.10
N ASN A 183 15.95 -11.72 29.29
CA ASN A 183 16.42 -10.94 30.42
C ASN A 183 15.47 -11.01 31.62
N GLY A 184 14.32 -11.64 31.52
CA GLY A 184 13.31 -11.72 32.59
C GLY A 184 12.65 -10.39 32.90
N GLU A 185 12.57 -9.48 31.91
CA GLU A 185 11.96 -8.17 32.02
C GLU A 185 10.42 -8.24 31.84
N SER A 186 9.71 -7.21 32.32
CA SER A 186 8.25 -7.13 32.13
C SER A 186 7.90 -6.92 30.67
N LEU A 187 6.87 -7.63 30.19
CA LEU A 187 6.31 -7.47 28.85
C LEU A 187 5.26 -6.35 28.76
N ASP A 188 5.05 -5.61 29.85
CA ASP A 188 4.06 -4.53 29.90
C ASP A 188 4.46 -3.43 28.91
N GLY A 189 3.56 -3.15 27.96
CA GLY A 189 3.77 -2.15 26.89
C GLY A 189 4.42 -2.69 25.60
N LEU A 190 4.82 -3.99 25.57
CA LEU A 190 5.33 -4.65 24.35
C LEU A 190 4.28 -5.56 23.68
N LEU A 191 3.21 -5.87 24.36
CA LEU A 191 2.04 -6.59 23.86
C LEU A 191 0.97 -5.59 23.43
#